data_843553cefb3ea43baacdc5f06b99adba
#
_entry.id   843553cefb3ea43baacdc5f06b99adba
#
_cell.length_a   1.000
_cell.length_b   1.000
_cell.length_c   1.000
_cell.angle_alpha   90.00
_cell.angle_beta   90.00
_cell.angle_gamma   90.00
#
_symmetry.space_group_name_H-M   'P 1'
#
loop_
_entity.id
_entity.type
_entity.pdbx_description
1 polymer ?
#
loop_
_entity_poly.entity_id
_entity_poly.type
_entity_poly.pdbx_seq_one_letter_code
_entity_poly.pdbx_strand_id
1 'polypeptide(L)'
;TGSSDSVTIGRGIDWVVNVQKAPIMSLSLGSSAVSMQANIQNAVTKGTLITAALGNDGRATGSWPAEFAKASWAKGQIIAVGALDANNKRASFSNYDPTLANWTVFAPGVNIASTYSTPATPSNYAYMSGTSMATPIVAGQAALIKSNWNFLTAADIAQVIFQSATHLCSDSVSAAVCAARKTADAMYGWGLVNVGASLQPIGGLNVGTKTGAVVNFAGSSVASSKSGLATGLKGVNTLAVDKFNRAFVVNLASAVSAASVTTGSTPTTAAPTVSVNGVKFSAEYAPVTTVQSLWGDSEAAASSKLGKVSYSFANDRGVSYGFGTGGTAASYFGLQSTGLAPLSLNGEGSRFNSPFFELAESATHFGYGTTFKNGTVLRVGLLTQGSSEASTLQNLSTPVVARTLATMEVQKSFGDITSVVTIGQLQENNSVLGMTGTGALGLGTRSNTTFVTLAASMPVATKTTFSAMATMGRTAGFDNASASMIDGVSASRSAAWSLGLARQDILRDGDKLGLTLSMPLRTTSGTMQMTTAVSQSQEDGALQYATQSVSLRPTGMERDMELAYSTPMRSGGQLSALVQAKFQPGHDAQAPTQLGLGVKYVLSFK
;
A
#
# COMPACT_ATOMS: atom_id res chain seq x y z
N THR A 1 -18.21 -49.76 24.52
CA THR A 1 -17.63 -48.84 25.52
C THR A 1 -16.77 -49.64 26.47
N GLY A 2 -15.46 -49.77 26.17
CA GLY A 2 -14.52 -50.44 27.05
C GLY A 2 -14.03 -49.51 28.15
N SER A 3 -14.03 -49.94 29.38
CA SER A 3 -13.19 -49.39 30.43
C SER A 3 -11.81 -50.05 30.34
N SER A 4 -10.77 -49.28 30.59
CA SER A 4 -9.41 -49.82 30.68
C SER A 4 -8.74 -49.32 31.96
N ASP A 5 -7.78 -50.06 32.45
CA ASP A 5 -7.01 -49.64 33.60
C ASP A 5 -5.92 -48.61 33.20
N SER A 6 -5.43 -47.87 34.17
CA SER A 6 -4.44 -46.81 33.99
C SER A 6 -3.10 -47.32 33.44
N VAL A 7 -2.73 -48.56 33.70
CA VAL A 7 -1.47 -49.15 33.24
C VAL A 7 -1.54 -49.41 31.73
N THR A 8 -2.67 -49.97 31.27
CA THR A 8 -2.91 -50.27 29.87
C THR A 8 -2.99 -48.98 29.04
N ILE A 9 -3.68 -47.95 29.52
CA ILE A 9 -3.76 -46.64 28.87
C ILE A 9 -2.36 -46.00 28.85
N GLY A 10 -1.62 -46.03 29.95
CA GLY A 10 -0.23 -45.49 30.01
C GLY A 10 0.70 -46.15 29.00
N ARG A 11 0.64 -47.46 28.83
CA ARG A 11 1.39 -48.17 27.78
C ARG A 11 0.98 -47.72 26.37
N GLY A 12 -0.32 -47.48 26.15
CA GLY A 12 -0.80 -46.92 24.89
C GLY A 12 -0.24 -45.53 24.60
N ILE A 13 -0.23 -44.65 25.58
CA ILE A 13 0.39 -43.31 25.48
C ILE A 13 1.87 -43.43 25.16
N ASP A 14 2.63 -44.24 25.90
CA ASP A 14 4.05 -44.43 25.67
C ASP A 14 4.35 -45.03 24.28
N TRP A 15 3.51 -45.94 23.79
CA TRP A 15 3.66 -46.46 22.43
C TRP A 15 3.44 -45.41 21.37
N VAL A 16 2.39 -44.59 21.50
CA VAL A 16 2.10 -43.47 20.58
C VAL A 16 3.28 -42.50 20.55
N VAL A 17 3.87 -42.19 21.71
CA VAL A 17 4.94 -41.18 21.84
C VAL A 17 6.32 -41.72 21.44
N ASN A 18 6.69 -42.90 21.93
CA ASN A 18 8.05 -43.42 21.82
C ASN A 18 8.25 -44.27 20.55
N VAL A 19 7.21 -44.99 20.12
CA VAL A 19 7.27 -45.88 18.96
C VAL A 19 6.76 -45.17 17.71
N GLN A 20 5.53 -44.62 17.74
CA GLN A 20 4.92 -43.94 16.60
C GLN A 20 5.44 -42.50 16.43
N LYS A 21 6.00 -41.89 17.47
CA LYS A 21 6.49 -40.50 17.48
C LYS A 21 5.42 -39.52 16.96
N ALA A 22 4.16 -39.77 17.34
CA ALA A 22 3.05 -38.97 16.85
C ALA A 22 3.15 -37.52 17.37
N PRO A 23 3.09 -36.52 16.50
CA PRO A 23 3.19 -35.12 16.93
C PRO A 23 1.92 -34.62 17.64
N ILE A 24 0.79 -35.30 17.44
CA ILE A 24 -0.50 -34.92 18.00
C ILE A 24 -1.17 -36.18 18.53
N MET A 25 -1.74 -36.09 19.75
CA MET A 25 -2.46 -37.17 20.41
C MET A 25 -3.81 -36.66 20.89
N SER A 26 -4.89 -37.39 20.53
CA SER A 26 -6.26 -37.10 20.98
C SER A 26 -6.64 -38.05 22.11
N LEU A 27 -6.99 -37.51 23.28
CA LEU A 27 -7.39 -38.25 24.46
C LEU A 27 -8.86 -37.99 24.79
N SER A 28 -9.75 -38.74 24.13
CA SER A 28 -11.19 -38.74 24.39
C SER A 28 -11.54 -39.66 25.57
N LEU A 29 -10.85 -39.45 26.69
CA LEU A 29 -11.03 -40.23 27.91
C LEU A 29 -10.91 -39.32 29.13
N GLY A 30 -11.44 -39.76 30.25
CA GLY A 30 -11.40 -39.01 31.49
C GLY A 30 -11.52 -39.91 32.72
N SER A 31 -10.95 -39.46 33.83
CA SER A 31 -10.99 -40.07 35.13
C SER A 31 -10.94 -39.02 36.23
N SER A 32 -11.46 -39.33 37.39
CA SER A 32 -11.29 -38.55 38.62
C SER A 32 -9.94 -38.83 39.31
N ALA A 33 -9.24 -39.88 38.91
CA ALA A 33 -7.99 -40.30 39.54
C ALA A 33 -6.77 -39.75 38.76
N VAL A 34 -5.85 -39.10 39.44
CA VAL A 34 -4.56 -38.62 38.92
C VAL A 34 -3.61 -39.80 38.73
N SER A 35 -3.77 -40.56 37.66
CA SER A 35 -2.85 -41.64 37.30
C SER A 35 -2.23 -41.34 35.93
N MET A 36 -1.01 -41.83 35.67
CA MET A 36 -0.30 -41.67 34.37
C MET A 36 0.29 -40.27 34.10
N GLN A 37 0.45 -39.45 35.13
CA GLN A 37 1.13 -38.15 34.96
C GLN A 37 2.49 -38.31 34.29
N ALA A 38 3.28 -39.33 34.65
CA ALA A 38 4.60 -39.58 34.06
C ALA A 38 4.53 -39.85 32.55
N ASN A 39 3.51 -40.60 32.05
CA ASN A 39 3.34 -40.86 30.64
C ASN A 39 2.95 -39.58 29.87
N ILE A 40 2.09 -38.74 30.45
CA ILE A 40 1.72 -37.44 29.88
C ILE A 40 2.93 -36.47 29.86
N GLN A 41 3.73 -36.45 30.96
CA GLN A 41 4.97 -35.65 31.00
C GLN A 41 5.99 -36.11 29.95
N ASN A 42 6.10 -37.42 29.71
CA ASN A 42 6.93 -37.97 28.65
C ASN A 42 6.44 -37.47 27.27
N ALA A 43 5.13 -37.50 27.00
CA ALA A 43 4.54 -37.00 25.77
C ALA A 43 4.88 -35.51 25.55
N VAL A 44 4.70 -34.67 26.56
CA VAL A 44 5.04 -33.26 26.53
C VAL A 44 6.56 -33.07 26.29
N THR A 45 7.41 -33.83 26.95
CA THR A 45 8.87 -33.76 26.78
C THR A 45 9.32 -34.12 25.36
N LYS A 46 8.60 -35.02 24.71
CA LYS A 46 8.82 -35.43 23.32
C LYS A 46 8.21 -34.46 22.28
N GLY A 47 7.51 -33.42 22.74
CA GLY A 47 6.92 -32.41 21.86
C GLY A 47 5.56 -32.82 21.26
N THR A 48 4.88 -33.80 21.83
CA THR A 48 3.53 -34.20 21.40
C THR A 48 2.51 -33.18 21.88
N LEU A 49 1.69 -32.64 20.99
CA LEU A 49 0.49 -31.86 21.33
C LEU A 49 -0.62 -32.83 21.81
N ILE A 50 -1.25 -32.51 22.92
CA ILE A 50 -2.32 -33.33 23.49
C ILE A 50 -3.62 -32.53 23.46
N THR A 51 -4.69 -33.09 22.86
CA THR A 51 -6.05 -32.61 23.04
C THR A 51 -6.76 -33.55 24.02
N ALA A 52 -7.38 -33.02 25.08
CA ALA A 52 -7.94 -33.80 26.15
C ALA A 52 -9.37 -33.37 26.48
N ALA A 53 -10.27 -34.33 26.60
CA ALA A 53 -11.69 -34.09 26.94
C ALA A 53 -11.84 -33.52 28.36
N LEU A 54 -12.65 -32.44 28.53
CA LEU A 54 -12.90 -31.81 29.83
C LEU A 54 -13.77 -32.64 30.75
N GLY A 55 -14.54 -33.63 30.23
CA GLY A 55 -15.48 -34.46 30.96
C GLY A 55 -16.95 -34.10 30.75
N ASN A 56 -17.85 -34.98 31.16
CA ASN A 56 -19.27 -34.93 30.79
C ASN A 56 -20.22 -34.90 32.01
N ASP A 57 -19.80 -34.31 33.14
CA ASP A 57 -20.58 -34.26 34.38
C ASP A 57 -21.28 -32.93 34.62
N GLY A 58 -21.14 -31.96 33.70
CA GLY A 58 -21.69 -30.61 33.82
C GLY A 58 -21.04 -29.73 34.91
N ARG A 59 -19.85 -30.12 35.41
CA ARG A 59 -19.19 -29.50 36.56
C ARG A 59 -18.28 -28.36 36.19
N ALA A 60 -17.98 -27.49 37.17
CA ALA A 60 -17.01 -26.40 37.04
C ALA A 60 -15.58 -26.85 37.38
N THR A 61 -15.23 -28.08 36.99
CA THR A 61 -13.91 -28.69 37.18
C THR A 61 -13.60 -29.59 35.99
N GLY A 62 -12.34 -29.54 35.52
CA GLY A 62 -11.86 -30.44 34.47
C GLY A 62 -11.72 -31.88 34.96
N SER A 63 -11.68 -32.84 34.04
CA SER A 63 -11.31 -34.23 34.28
C SER A 63 -9.85 -34.46 33.88
N TRP A 64 -9.20 -35.46 34.47
CA TRP A 64 -7.92 -35.93 33.98
C TRP A 64 -8.12 -36.53 32.57
N PRO A 65 -7.17 -36.29 31.55
CA PRO A 65 -5.90 -35.57 31.67
C PRO A 65 -5.97 -34.06 31.37
N ALA A 66 -7.15 -33.51 31.07
CA ALA A 66 -7.30 -32.08 30.73
C ALA A 66 -6.81 -31.17 31.86
N GLU A 67 -6.94 -31.57 33.13
CA GLU A 67 -6.47 -30.81 34.29
C GLU A 67 -4.96 -30.52 34.27
N PHE A 68 -4.16 -31.33 33.58
CA PHE A 68 -2.73 -31.10 33.46
C PHE A 68 -2.39 -29.88 32.56
N ALA A 69 -3.32 -29.35 31.80
CA ALA A 69 -3.07 -28.20 30.91
C ALA A 69 -2.50 -26.96 31.66
N LYS A 70 -2.92 -26.75 32.92
CA LYS A 70 -2.45 -25.65 33.78
C LYS A 70 -1.11 -25.93 34.47
N ALA A 71 -0.61 -27.16 34.42
CA ALA A 71 0.67 -27.49 35.05
C ALA A 71 1.83 -26.85 34.33
N SER A 72 2.81 -26.30 35.06
CA SER A 72 3.98 -25.62 34.45
C SER A 72 4.77 -26.55 33.51
N TRP A 73 4.85 -27.83 33.82
CA TRP A 73 5.52 -28.82 32.98
C TRP A 73 4.76 -29.13 31.68
N ALA A 74 3.45 -28.79 31.56
CA ALA A 74 2.67 -28.98 30.34
C ALA A 74 3.10 -28.02 29.21
N LYS A 75 3.78 -26.95 29.55
CA LYS A 75 4.39 -25.96 28.60
C LYS A 75 3.41 -25.46 27.53
N GLY A 76 2.10 -25.44 27.82
CA GLY A 76 1.06 -25.05 26.86
C GLY A 76 0.78 -26.08 25.75
N GLN A 77 1.25 -27.33 25.89
CA GLN A 77 1.09 -28.40 24.89
C GLN A 77 -0.13 -29.29 25.14
N ILE A 78 -0.97 -28.97 26.14
CA ILE A 78 -2.20 -29.68 26.40
C ILE A 78 -3.37 -28.72 26.21
N ILE A 79 -4.31 -29.09 25.35
CA ILE A 79 -5.54 -28.35 25.08
C ILE A 79 -6.70 -29.08 25.73
N ALA A 80 -7.37 -28.42 26.67
CA ALA A 80 -8.60 -28.89 27.26
C ALA A 80 -9.77 -28.60 26.33
N VAL A 81 -10.63 -29.57 26.07
CA VAL A 81 -11.68 -29.46 25.05
C VAL A 81 -13.06 -29.66 25.65
N GLY A 82 -13.91 -28.65 25.57
CA GLY A 82 -15.32 -28.67 25.92
C GLY A 82 -16.23 -28.94 24.72
N ALA A 83 -17.50 -29.28 25.00
CA ALA A 83 -18.49 -29.58 23.97
C ALA A 83 -19.54 -28.47 23.84
N LEU A 84 -19.84 -28.06 22.60
CA LEU A 84 -20.93 -27.17 22.23
C LEU A 84 -22.08 -27.93 21.57
N ASP A 85 -23.28 -27.37 21.70
CA ASP A 85 -24.46 -27.73 20.92
C ASP A 85 -24.50 -27.01 19.57
N ALA A 86 -25.56 -27.27 18.80
CA ALA A 86 -25.77 -26.68 17.48
C ALA A 86 -25.98 -25.13 17.50
N ASN A 87 -26.27 -24.55 18.66
CA ASN A 87 -26.45 -23.13 18.88
C ASN A 87 -25.20 -22.44 19.44
N ASN A 88 -24.05 -23.13 19.42
CA ASN A 88 -22.77 -22.68 19.99
C ASN A 88 -22.86 -22.39 21.51
N LYS A 89 -23.80 -23.04 22.22
CA LYS A 89 -23.87 -23.00 23.68
C LYS A 89 -23.18 -24.23 24.25
N ARG A 90 -22.56 -24.04 25.41
CA ARG A 90 -21.97 -25.17 26.13
C ARG A 90 -23.04 -26.27 26.37
N ALA A 91 -22.77 -27.48 25.93
CA ALA A 91 -23.65 -28.61 26.18
C ALA A 91 -23.82 -28.81 27.70
N SER A 92 -25.02 -29.09 28.14
CA SER A 92 -25.35 -29.18 29.59
C SER A 92 -24.48 -30.18 30.36
N PHE A 93 -24.06 -31.25 29.69
CA PHE A 93 -23.17 -32.26 30.25
C PHE A 93 -21.68 -31.81 30.23
N SER A 94 -21.28 -30.89 29.35
CA SER A 94 -19.86 -30.53 29.23
C SER A 94 -19.35 -29.88 30.51
N ASN A 95 -18.27 -30.41 31.06
CA ASN A 95 -17.54 -29.72 32.10
C ASN A 95 -16.94 -28.43 31.54
N TYR A 96 -16.66 -27.49 32.44
CA TYR A 96 -15.85 -26.28 32.21
C TYR A 96 -15.00 -26.06 33.46
N ASP A 97 -13.92 -25.32 33.35
CA ASP A 97 -13.06 -25.03 34.49
C ASP A 97 -12.44 -23.63 34.35
N PRO A 98 -12.85 -22.66 35.21
CA PRO A 98 -12.27 -21.32 35.17
C PRO A 98 -10.75 -21.28 35.36
N THR A 99 -10.18 -22.27 36.07
CA THR A 99 -8.72 -22.35 36.27
C THR A 99 -7.97 -22.87 35.05
N LEU A 100 -8.69 -23.51 34.12
CA LEU A 100 -8.18 -24.03 32.84
C LEU A 100 -8.49 -23.11 31.66
N ALA A 101 -9.20 -22.00 31.86
CA ALA A 101 -9.70 -21.14 30.79
C ALA A 101 -8.65 -20.77 29.72
N ASN A 102 -7.42 -20.47 30.13
CA ASN A 102 -6.32 -20.09 29.23
C ASN A 102 -5.82 -21.25 28.33
N TRP A 103 -6.21 -22.47 28.59
CA TRP A 103 -5.83 -23.67 27.82
C TRP A 103 -7.04 -24.40 27.25
N THR A 104 -8.23 -23.76 27.31
CA THR A 104 -9.50 -24.38 26.93
C THR A 104 -10.02 -23.80 25.62
N VAL A 105 -10.51 -24.70 24.77
CA VAL A 105 -11.38 -24.39 23.62
C VAL A 105 -12.59 -25.29 23.62
N PHE A 106 -13.58 -24.90 22.85
CA PHE A 106 -14.79 -25.69 22.65
C PHE A 106 -14.94 -26.09 21.19
N ALA A 107 -15.50 -27.25 20.94
CA ALA A 107 -15.86 -27.73 19.61
C ALA A 107 -17.25 -28.35 19.61
N PRO A 108 -17.91 -28.54 18.45
CA PRO A 108 -19.17 -29.28 18.36
C PRO A 108 -19.05 -30.65 19.02
N GLY A 109 -19.97 -30.98 19.94
CA GLY A 109 -19.92 -32.22 20.71
C GLY A 109 -21.28 -32.84 20.96
N VAL A 110 -22.35 -32.36 20.28
CA VAL A 110 -23.71 -32.89 20.41
C VAL A 110 -24.17 -33.45 19.08
N ASN A 111 -24.66 -34.72 19.09
CA ASN A 111 -25.14 -35.42 17.89
C ASN A 111 -24.09 -35.47 16.77
N ILE A 112 -22.86 -35.80 17.09
CA ILE A 112 -21.77 -35.93 16.13
C ILE A 112 -21.83 -37.32 15.49
N ALA A 113 -22.01 -37.36 14.17
CA ALA A 113 -21.97 -38.57 13.37
C ALA A 113 -20.53 -39.06 13.20
N SER A 114 -20.24 -40.30 13.49
CA SER A 114 -18.94 -40.93 13.25
C SER A 114 -19.08 -42.42 13.02
N THR A 115 -18.02 -43.06 12.57
CA THR A 115 -17.96 -44.52 12.44
C THR A 115 -18.10 -45.17 13.79
N TYR A 116 -18.96 -46.17 13.87
CA TYR A 116 -19.21 -46.94 15.05
C TYR A 116 -19.33 -48.43 14.68
N SER A 117 -18.41 -49.22 15.19
CA SER A 117 -18.36 -50.65 14.92
C SER A 117 -18.65 -51.45 16.20
N THR A 118 -19.52 -52.41 16.11
CA THR A 118 -19.72 -53.44 17.13
C THR A 118 -19.51 -54.80 16.51
N PRO A 119 -19.25 -55.86 17.31
CA PRO A 119 -19.16 -57.21 16.78
C PRO A 119 -20.40 -57.65 15.99
N ALA A 120 -21.58 -57.13 16.36
CA ALA A 120 -22.85 -57.42 15.70
C ALA A 120 -23.11 -56.57 14.45
N THR A 121 -22.46 -55.40 14.32
CA THR A 121 -22.67 -54.45 13.21
C THR A 121 -21.34 -53.80 12.80
N PRO A 122 -20.51 -54.50 12.01
CA PRO A 122 -19.12 -54.10 11.73
C PRO A 122 -19.06 -53.04 10.64
N SER A 123 -19.72 -52.07 10.44
CA SER A 123 -19.60 -50.99 9.41
C SER A 123 -20.70 -49.93 9.55
N ASN A 124 -21.11 -49.62 10.79
CA ASN A 124 -22.16 -48.64 11.03
C ASN A 124 -21.62 -47.26 11.41
N TYR A 125 -22.52 -46.29 11.27
CA TYR A 125 -22.37 -44.94 11.79
C TYR A 125 -23.32 -44.80 12.99
N ALA A 126 -22.89 -44.01 13.97
CA ALA A 126 -23.73 -43.63 15.10
C ALA A 126 -23.57 -42.13 15.37
N TYR A 127 -24.63 -41.55 15.94
CA TYR A 127 -24.60 -40.22 16.50
C TYR A 127 -24.30 -40.31 17.99
N MET A 128 -23.26 -39.59 18.42
CA MET A 128 -22.87 -39.58 19.83
C MET A 128 -22.68 -38.13 20.30
N SER A 129 -22.83 -37.93 21.62
CA SER A 129 -22.63 -36.64 22.27
C SER A 129 -21.62 -36.77 23.40
N GLY A 130 -20.73 -35.81 23.55
CA GLY A 130 -19.71 -35.81 24.59
C GLY A 130 -18.54 -34.87 24.24
N THR A 131 -17.79 -34.47 25.25
CA THR A 131 -16.47 -33.82 25.06
C THR A 131 -15.50 -34.74 24.31
N SER A 132 -15.74 -36.07 24.38
CA SER A 132 -15.02 -37.08 23.59
C SER A 132 -15.18 -36.92 22.09
N MET A 133 -16.32 -36.37 21.60
CA MET A 133 -16.59 -36.11 20.18
C MET A 133 -16.00 -34.75 19.74
N ALA A 134 -15.94 -33.79 20.64
CA ALA A 134 -15.34 -32.49 20.42
C ALA A 134 -13.79 -32.57 20.32
N THR A 135 -13.16 -33.41 21.14
CA THR A 135 -11.70 -33.52 21.26
C THR A 135 -10.99 -33.87 19.95
N PRO A 136 -11.42 -34.86 19.14
CA PRO A 136 -10.78 -35.19 17.87
C PRO A 136 -10.96 -34.13 16.81
N ILE A 137 -11.98 -33.27 16.88
CA ILE A 137 -12.13 -32.10 15.96
C ILE A 137 -10.96 -31.13 16.18
N VAL A 138 -10.60 -30.86 17.44
CA VAL A 138 -9.45 -30.01 17.78
C VAL A 138 -8.14 -30.66 17.36
N ALA A 139 -7.99 -31.97 17.52
CA ALA A 139 -6.83 -32.71 17.04
C ALA A 139 -6.70 -32.63 15.50
N GLY A 140 -7.84 -32.74 14.80
CA GLY A 140 -7.88 -32.57 13.33
C GLY A 140 -7.44 -31.16 12.89
N GLN A 141 -7.90 -30.12 13.58
CA GLN A 141 -7.43 -28.74 13.32
C GLN A 141 -5.92 -28.60 13.57
N ALA A 142 -5.42 -29.17 14.68
CA ALA A 142 -4.00 -29.19 14.97
C ALA A 142 -3.19 -29.90 13.88
N ALA A 143 -3.70 -31.01 13.35
CA ALA A 143 -3.07 -31.77 12.27
C ALA A 143 -2.99 -30.94 10.96
N LEU A 144 -4.06 -30.20 10.63
CA LEU A 144 -4.06 -29.29 9.47
C LEU A 144 -3.01 -28.18 9.63
N ILE A 145 -2.90 -27.57 10.81
CA ILE A 145 -1.86 -26.56 11.09
C ILE A 145 -0.48 -27.18 10.94
N LYS A 146 -0.22 -28.33 11.55
CA LYS A 146 1.06 -29.04 11.51
C LYS A 146 1.44 -29.45 10.10
N SER A 147 0.49 -29.86 9.26
CA SER A 147 0.76 -30.24 7.87
C SER A 147 1.17 -29.07 6.99
N ASN A 148 0.66 -27.86 7.26
CA ASN A 148 1.01 -26.65 6.53
C ASN A 148 2.33 -26.04 7.02
N TRP A 149 2.63 -26.13 8.31
CA TRP A 149 3.82 -25.56 8.95
C TRP A 149 4.45 -26.56 9.92
N ASN A 150 5.19 -27.52 9.35
CA ASN A 150 5.72 -28.66 10.12
C ASN A 150 6.77 -28.24 11.17
N PHE A 151 7.40 -27.10 11.04
CA PHE A 151 8.36 -26.57 12.03
C PHE A 151 7.70 -26.06 13.32
N LEU A 152 6.38 -25.78 13.33
CA LEU A 152 5.71 -25.29 14.53
C LEU A 152 5.80 -26.29 15.66
N THR A 153 6.14 -25.80 16.84
CA THR A 153 6.10 -26.59 18.06
C THR A 153 4.66 -26.90 18.50
N ALA A 154 4.49 -27.90 19.36
CA ALA A 154 3.19 -28.22 19.93
C ALA A 154 2.54 -27.02 20.65
N ALA A 155 3.36 -26.22 21.36
CA ALA A 155 2.89 -25.00 22.02
C ALA A 155 2.45 -23.93 21.02
N ASP A 156 3.19 -23.74 19.91
CA ASP A 156 2.80 -22.78 18.87
C ASP A 156 1.47 -23.16 18.22
N ILE A 157 1.27 -24.45 17.91
CA ILE A 157 0.01 -24.96 17.36
C ILE A 157 -1.15 -24.70 18.33
N ALA A 158 -0.96 -24.96 19.63
CA ALA A 158 -1.96 -24.65 20.63
C ALA A 158 -2.29 -23.16 20.66
N GLN A 159 -1.27 -22.28 20.62
CA GLN A 159 -1.46 -20.83 20.57
C GLN A 159 -2.17 -20.37 19.29
N VAL A 160 -1.87 -20.97 18.13
CA VAL A 160 -2.59 -20.69 16.87
C VAL A 160 -4.07 -21.04 17.04
N ILE A 161 -4.40 -22.21 17.63
CA ILE A 161 -5.78 -22.63 17.88
C ILE A 161 -6.49 -21.65 18.82
N PHE A 162 -5.86 -21.28 19.95
CA PHE A 162 -6.43 -20.34 20.91
C PHE A 162 -6.72 -18.97 20.30
N GLN A 163 -5.77 -18.42 19.58
CA GLN A 163 -5.88 -17.06 19.05
C GLN A 163 -6.72 -16.95 17.78
N SER A 164 -7.01 -18.05 17.12
CA SER A 164 -7.92 -18.12 15.98
C SER A 164 -9.34 -18.52 16.36
N ALA A 165 -9.59 -18.94 17.61
CA ALA A 165 -10.91 -19.34 18.05
C ALA A 165 -11.92 -18.19 17.97
N THR A 166 -13.17 -18.52 17.66
CA THR A 166 -14.28 -17.58 17.75
C THR A 166 -14.68 -17.42 19.21
N HIS A 167 -14.48 -16.24 19.77
CA HIS A 167 -14.78 -15.97 21.17
C HIS A 167 -16.25 -16.21 21.50
N LEU A 168 -16.48 -16.92 22.61
CA LEU A 168 -17.77 -17.10 23.27
C LEU A 168 -17.65 -16.53 24.68
N CYS A 169 -18.69 -15.87 25.16
CA CYS A 169 -18.69 -15.22 26.47
C CYS A 169 -19.85 -15.73 27.32
N SER A 170 -19.57 -15.99 28.59
CA SER A 170 -20.55 -16.42 29.58
C SER A 170 -21.37 -15.27 30.17
N ASP A 171 -20.87 -14.03 30.07
CA ASP A 171 -21.53 -12.82 30.52
C ASP A 171 -22.43 -12.21 29.44
N SER A 172 -23.37 -11.34 29.88
CA SER A 172 -24.35 -10.69 28.99
C SER A 172 -23.77 -9.50 28.24
N VAL A 173 -22.64 -9.68 27.56
CA VAL A 173 -22.05 -8.65 26.69
C VAL A 173 -22.54 -8.78 25.26
N SER A 174 -22.48 -7.69 24.50
CA SER A 174 -22.79 -7.74 23.09
C SER A 174 -21.80 -8.63 22.31
N ALA A 175 -22.25 -9.23 21.20
CA ALA A 175 -21.39 -10.07 20.35
C ALA A 175 -20.12 -9.34 19.90
N ALA A 176 -20.19 -8.05 19.62
CA ALA A 176 -19.03 -7.25 19.22
C ALA A 176 -18.00 -7.10 20.36
N VAL A 177 -18.47 -6.88 21.60
CA VAL A 177 -17.59 -6.79 22.78
C VAL A 177 -16.96 -8.14 23.07
N CYS A 178 -17.73 -9.23 22.97
CA CYS A 178 -17.22 -10.59 23.15
C CYS A 178 -16.13 -10.91 22.11
N ALA A 179 -16.40 -10.66 20.83
CA ALA A 179 -15.45 -10.91 19.73
C ALA A 179 -14.16 -10.09 19.85
N ALA A 180 -14.21 -8.90 20.47
CA ALA A 180 -13.05 -8.03 20.67
C ALA A 180 -12.17 -8.43 21.87
N ARG A 181 -12.61 -9.37 22.72
CA ARG A 181 -11.82 -9.83 23.87
C ARG A 181 -10.53 -10.52 23.42
N LYS A 182 -9.48 -10.26 24.18
CA LYS A 182 -8.16 -10.88 23.97
C LYS A 182 -7.77 -11.83 25.11
N THR A 183 -8.74 -12.16 25.97
CA THR A 183 -8.57 -13.02 27.13
C THR A 183 -9.60 -14.13 27.11
N ALA A 184 -9.24 -15.28 27.62
CA ALA A 184 -10.14 -16.42 27.73
C ALA A 184 -11.33 -16.13 28.69
N ASP A 185 -12.52 -16.59 28.32
CA ASP A 185 -13.71 -16.55 29.15
C ASP A 185 -13.66 -17.64 30.19
N ALA A 186 -14.15 -17.38 31.40
CA ALA A 186 -14.10 -18.33 32.50
C ALA A 186 -14.85 -19.67 32.23
N MET A 187 -15.90 -19.63 31.39
CA MET A 187 -16.67 -20.84 31.05
C MET A 187 -16.26 -21.42 29.70
N TYR A 188 -16.06 -20.56 28.70
CA TYR A 188 -15.82 -20.99 27.32
C TYR A 188 -14.33 -21.00 26.91
N GLY A 189 -13.41 -20.64 27.82
CA GLY A 189 -12.02 -20.51 27.45
C GLY A 189 -11.82 -19.50 26.28
N TRP A 190 -11.13 -19.90 25.23
CA TRP A 190 -10.96 -19.11 24.02
C TRP A 190 -12.18 -19.17 23.08
N GLY A 191 -13.16 -20.05 23.38
CA GLY A 191 -14.38 -20.17 22.60
C GLY A 191 -14.39 -21.33 21.61
N LEU A 192 -15.18 -21.20 20.54
CA LEU A 192 -15.34 -22.18 19.48
C LEU A 192 -14.11 -22.22 18.57
N VAL A 193 -13.55 -23.42 18.38
CA VAL A 193 -12.45 -23.62 17.41
C VAL A 193 -12.85 -23.17 16.00
N ASN A 194 -11.94 -22.51 15.31
CA ASN A 194 -12.16 -22.00 13.96
C ASN A 194 -11.03 -22.43 13.04
N VAL A 195 -11.27 -23.51 12.29
CA VAL A 195 -10.28 -24.09 11.37
C VAL A 195 -9.88 -23.10 10.29
N GLY A 196 -10.86 -22.40 9.69
CA GLY A 196 -10.59 -21.43 8.63
C GLY A 196 -9.70 -20.27 9.12
N ALA A 197 -10.01 -19.69 10.28
CA ALA A 197 -9.22 -18.61 10.87
C ALA A 197 -7.81 -19.08 11.29
N SER A 198 -7.64 -20.33 11.71
CA SER A 198 -6.33 -20.86 12.09
C SER A 198 -5.35 -20.99 10.93
N LEU A 199 -5.85 -21.03 9.71
CA LEU A 199 -5.06 -21.07 8.48
C LEU A 199 -4.82 -19.66 7.88
N GLN A 200 -5.34 -18.61 8.51
CA GLN A 200 -5.09 -17.21 8.14
C GLN A 200 -3.96 -16.61 8.99
N PRO A 201 -3.35 -15.51 8.55
CA PRO A 201 -2.33 -14.82 9.34
C PRO A 201 -2.86 -14.36 10.69
N ILE A 202 -2.04 -14.51 11.73
CA ILE A 202 -2.35 -14.01 13.07
C ILE A 202 -1.36 -12.90 13.43
N GLY A 203 -1.89 -11.69 13.64
CA GLY A 203 -1.10 -10.48 13.85
C GLY A 203 -0.68 -9.82 12.54
N GLY A 204 0.30 -8.92 12.62
CA GLY A 204 0.84 -8.24 11.44
C GLY A 204 1.72 -9.16 10.60
N LEU A 205 1.64 -9.00 9.28
CA LEU A 205 2.54 -9.67 8.35
C LEU A 205 3.86 -8.91 8.25
N ASN A 206 4.96 -9.63 8.32
CA ASN A 206 6.32 -9.11 8.23
C ASN A 206 7.04 -9.71 7.02
N VAL A 207 7.77 -8.89 6.30
CA VAL A 207 8.63 -9.31 5.20
C VAL A 207 10.10 -9.20 5.59
N GLY A 208 10.89 -10.16 5.16
CA GLY A 208 12.34 -10.08 5.30
C GLY A 208 12.96 -9.27 4.17
N THR A 209 14.02 -8.55 4.48
CA THR A 209 14.82 -7.79 3.53
C THR A 209 16.16 -8.45 3.28
N LYS A 210 16.87 -8.04 2.24
CA LYS A 210 18.23 -8.49 1.90
C LYS A 210 19.22 -8.41 3.08
N THR A 211 19.06 -7.43 3.95
CA THR A 211 19.92 -7.24 5.12
C THR A 211 19.57 -8.14 6.30
N GLY A 212 18.55 -9.00 6.16
CA GLY A 212 18.03 -9.82 7.26
C GLY A 212 17.09 -9.06 8.21
N ALA A 213 16.84 -7.77 7.96
CA ALA A 213 15.88 -7.01 8.72
C ALA A 213 14.46 -7.47 8.41
N VAL A 214 13.62 -7.54 9.44
CA VAL A 214 12.20 -7.89 9.35
C VAL A 214 11.39 -6.61 9.45
N VAL A 215 10.58 -6.32 8.45
CA VAL A 215 9.80 -5.09 8.34
C VAL A 215 8.31 -5.43 8.27
N ASN A 216 7.49 -4.70 9.02
CA ASN A 216 6.03 -4.86 8.95
C ASN A 216 5.53 -4.45 7.57
N PHE A 217 4.81 -5.36 6.90
CA PHE A 217 4.32 -5.13 5.55
C PHE A 217 3.16 -4.13 5.51
N ALA A 218 2.33 -4.05 6.53
CA ALA A 218 1.19 -3.12 6.58
C ALA A 218 1.61 -1.64 6.52
N GLY A 219 2.83 -1.30 6.95
CA GLY A 219 3.42 0.04 6.82
C GLY A 219 4.19 0.26 5.51
N SER A 220 4.17 -0.71 4.61
CA SER A 220 4.92 -0.65 3.35
C SER A 220 4.01 -0.19 2.21
N SER A 221 4.41 0.86 1.52
CA SER A 221 3.68 1.37 0.36
C SER A 221 4.64 1.95 -0.68
N VAL A 222 4.19 1.95 -1.92
CA VAL A 222 4.83 2.68 -3.02
C VAL A 222 3.81 3.61 -3.63
N ALA A 223 4.09 4.91 -3.59
CA ALA A 223 3.32 5.87 -4.37
C ALA A 223 3.79 5.81 -5.82
N SER A 224 2.87 5.47 -6.71
CA SER A 224 3.13 5.50 -8.14
C SER A 224 3.31 6.93 -8.59
N SER A 225 4.40 7.21 -9.28
CA SER A 225 4.63 8.49 -9.92
C SER A 225 3.90 8.59 -11.26
N LYS A 226 3.82 9.80 -11.81
CA LYS A 226 3.33 10.05 -13.19
C LYS A 226 4.13 9.27 -14.25
N SER A 227 5.34 8.78 -13.94
CA SER A 227 6.19 7.99 -14.83
C SER A 227 5.83 6.51 -14.96
N GLY A 228 4.87 6.03 -14.17
CA GLY A 228 4.37 4.65 -14.19
C GLY A 228 5.34 3.59 -13.65
N LEU A 229 6.46 3.99 -13.03
CA LEU A 229 7.51 3.08 -12.54
C LEU A 229 7.00 1.97 -11.62
N ALA A 230 6.04 2.26 -10.75
CA ALA A 230 5.53 1.31 -9.77
C ALA A 230 4.60 0.24 -10.36
N THR A 231 4.18 0.35 -11.62
CA THR A 231 3.24 -0.61 -12.24
C THR A 231 3.82 -2.02 -12.33
N GLY A 232 5.15 -2.15 -12.49
CA GLY A 232 5.83 -3.44 -12.52
C GLY A 232 5.74 -4.23 -11.21
N LEU A 233 5.58 -3.55 -10.07
CA LEU A 233 5.43 -4.19 -8.76
C LEU A 233 4.12 -4.95 -8.61
N LYS A 234 3.08 -4.60 -9.37
CA LYS A 234 1.77 -5.26 -9.31
C LYS A 234 1.82 -6.76 -9.67
N GLY A 235 2.85 -7.18 -10.41
CA GLY A 235 3.06 -8.59 -10.77
C GLY A 235 3.95 -9.37 -9.80
N VAL A 236 4.46 -8.75 -8.73
CA VAL A 236 5.42 -9.35 -7.82
C VAL A 236 4.72 -9.96 -6.61
N ASN A 237 5.01 -11.24 -6.33
CA ASN A 237 4.61 -11.91 -5.10
C ASN A 237 5.83 -12.11 -4.20
N THR A 238 5.60 -12.07 -2.89
CA THR A 238 6.58 -12.42 -1.87
C THR A 238 5.91 -13.20 -0.76
N LEU A 239 6.70 -13.89 0.05
CA LEU A 239 6.22 -14.45 1.30
C LEU A 239 6.41 -13.43 2.42
N ALA A 240 5.36 -13.28 3.23
CA ALA A 240 5.39 -12.54 4.48
C ALA A 240 5.05 -13.51 5.62
N VAL A 241 5.67 -13.34 6.75
CA VAL A 241 5.44 -14.20 7.92
C VAL A 241 4.60 -13.48 8.96
N ASP A 242 3.74 -14.26 9.62
CA ASP A 242 2.99 -13.79 10.78
C ASP A 242 3.82 -13.93 12.07
N LYS A 243 3.21 -13.66 13.22
CA LYS A 243 3.89 -13.72 14.51
C LYS A 243 4.36 -15.13 14.94
N PHE A 244 3.84 -16.17 14.29
CA PHE A 244 4.27 -17.56 14.49
C PHE A 244 5.28 -18.02 13.45
N ASN A 245 5.84 -17.09 12.67
CA ASN A 245 6.73 -17.36 11.55
C ASN A 245 6.08 -18.20 10.43
N ARG A 246 4.75 -18.20 10.31
CA ARG A 246 4.03 -18.90 9.24
C ARG A 246 4.00 -18.03 7.99
N ALA A 247 4.45 -18.58 6.86
CA ALA A 247 4.53 -17.83 5.61
C ALA A 247 3.19 -17.81 4.87
N PHE A 248 2.87 -16.62 4.33
CA PHE A 248 1.70 -16.35 3.51
C PHE A 248 2.11 -15.58 2.26
N VAL A 249 1.51 -15.90 1.13
CA VAL A 249 1.77 -15.17 -0.12
C VAL A 249 1.13 -13.79 -0.07
N VAL A 250 1.93 -12.77 -0.34
CA VAL A 250 1.50 -11.38 -0.46
C VAL A 250 1.83 -10.87 -1.84
N ASN A 251 0.83 -10.29 -2.53
CA ASN A 251 1.04 -9.61 -3.80
C ASN A 251 1.35 -8.12 -3.55
N LEU A 252 2.44 -7.62 -4.12
CA LEU A 252 2.86 -6.23 -3.93
C LEU A 252 1.92 -5.21 -4.58
N ALA A 253 0.95 -5.64 -5.42
CA ALA A 253 -0.09 -4.75 -5.92
C ALA A 253 -0.86 -4.05 -4.79
N SER A 254 -1.05 -4.72 -3.65
CA SER A 254 -1.72 -4.16 -2.48
C SER A 254 -0.95 -3.01 -1.82
N ALA A 255 0.35 -2.94 -2.03
CA ALA A 255 1.22 -1.88 -1.53
C ALA A 255 1.41 -0.73 -2.53
N VAL A 256 0.97 -0.88 -3.78
CA VAL A 256 1.08 0.17 -4.80
C VAL A 256 -0.15 1.05 -4.74
N SER A 257 0.01 2.28 -4.22
CA SER A 257 -1.02 3.31 -4.35
C SER A 257 -0.98 3.92 -5.74
N ALA A 258 -2.14 4.04 -6.38
CA ALA A 258 -2.26 4.86 -7.59
C ALA A 258 -1.78 6.28 -7.28
N ALA A 259 -1.07 6.92 -8.21
CA ALA A 259 -0.88 8.36 -8.12
C ALA A 259 -2.27 8.98 -7.93
N SER A 260 -2.45 9.74 -6.86
CA SER A 260 -3.71 10.45 -6.66
C SER A 260 -3.88 11.35 -7.88
N VAL A 261 -4.73 10.91 -8.80
CA VAL A 261 -5.27 11.80 -9.80
C VAL A 261 -6.19 12.70 -9.00
N THR A 262 -5.72 13.85 -8.63
CA THR A 262 -6.59 14.95 -8.19
C THR A 262 -7.49 15.26 -9.38
N THR A 263 -8.59 14.51 -9.50
CA THR A 263 -9.73 14.85 -10.33
C THR A 263 -10.50 15.95 -9.60
N GLY A 264 -9.98 17.10 -9.68
CA GLY A 264 -10.51 18.27 -9.01
C GLY A 264 -9.33 19.11 -8.56
N SER A 265 -8.72 19.87 -9.46
CA SER A 265 -8.17 21.12 -9.02
C SER A 265 -9.34 21.82 -8.34
N THR A 266 -9.34 21.90 -7.01
CA THR A 266 -10.11 22.94 -6.33
C THR A 266 -9.94 24.20 -7.16
N PRO A 267 -11.03 24.92 -7.47
CA PRO A 267 -10.91 26.12 -8.25
C PRO A 267 -9.95 27.05 -7.53
N THR A 268 -8.70 27.02 -7.98
CA THR A 268 -7.69 27.97 -7.53
C THR A 268 -8.16 29.30 -8.08
N THR A 269 -8.42 30.23 -7.21
CA THR A 269 -8.67 31.61 -7.59
C THR A 269 -7.38 32.07 -8.28
N ALA A 270 -7.41 32.17 -9.62
CA ALA A 270 -6.24 32.70 -10.33
C ALA A 270 -5.99 34.10 -9.80
N ALA A 271 -4.85 34.28 -9.16
CA ALA A 271 -4.47 35.57 -8.66
C ALA A 271 -4.25 36.52 -9.84
N PRO A 272 -4.64 37.77 -9.73
CA PRO A 272 -4.38 38.76 -10.74
C PRO A 272 -2.87 38.87 -10.94
N THR A 273 -2.40 38.77 -12.18
CA THR A 273 -1.03 39.14 -12.51
C THR A 273 -0.96 40.65 -12.57
N VAL A 274 -0.30 41.26 -11.61
CA VAL A 274 -0.02 42.68 -11.61
C VAL A 274 1.28 42.93 -12.41
N SER A 275 1.23 43.77 -13.40
CA SER A 275 2.42 44.16 -14.16
C SER A 275 2.65 45.66 -14.02
N VAL A 276 3.76 46.05 -13.43
CA VAL A 276 4.18 47.45 -13.24
C VAL A 276 5.66 47.56 -13.61
N ASN A 277 5.98 48.44 -14.55
CA ASN A 277 7.38 48.76 -14.96
C ASN A 277 8.25 47.54 -15.26
N GLY A 278 7.73 46.56 -16.01
CA GLY A 278 8.46 45.34 -16.37
C GLY A 278 8.49 44.26 -15.27
N VAL A 279 7.89 44.50 -14.11
CA VAL A 279 7.72 43.55 -13.03
C VAL A 279 6.37 42.87 -13.17
N LYS A 280 6.35 41.54 -13.22
CA LYS A 280 5.13 40.73 -13.14
C LYS A 280 5.08 39.99 -11.83
N PHE A 281 3.98 40.14 -11.11
CA PHE A 281 3.73 39.44 -9.87
C PHE A 281 2.41 38.68 -9.97
N SER A 282 2.40 37.41 -9.55
CA SER A 282 1.16 36.66 -9.38
C SER A 282 1.21 35.84 -8.09
N ALA A 283 0.09 35.76 -7.38
CA ALA A 283 -0.06 34.94 -6.21
C ALA A 283 -1.39 34.18 -6.27
N GLU A 284 -1.37 32.89 -6.04
CA GLU A 284 -2.52 32.01 -6.05
C GLU A 284 -2.73 31.40 -4.67
N TYR A 285 -3.96 31.50 -4.15
CA TYR A 285 -4.34 30.91 -2.87
C TYR A 285 -5.03 29.58 -3.09
N ALA A 286 -4.53 28.53 -2.48
CA ALA A 286 -5.18 27.24 -2.45
C ALA A 286 -6.04 27.12 -1.19
N PRO A 287 -7.34 26.77 -1.30
CA PRO A 287 -8.13 26.45 -0.13
C PRO A 287 -7.56 25.18 0.53
N VAL A 288 -7.31 25.24 1.83
CA VAL A 288 -6.97 24.05 2.62
C VAL A 288 -8.30 23.37 2.99
N THR A 289 -8.67 22.33 2.25
CA THR A 289 -9.77 21.45 2.67
C THR A 289 -9.24 20.49 3.72
N THR A 290 -9.61 20.70 4.98
CA THR A 290 -9.51 19.66 5.99
C THR A 290 -10.53 18.59 5.66
N VAL A 291 -10.09 17.37 5.39
CA VAL A 291 -10.98 16.21 5.25
C VAL A 291 -11.62 15.98 6.61
N GLN A 292 -12.92 16.28 6.72
CA GLN A 292 -13.71 15.92 7.89
C GLN A 292 -13.86 14.40 7.95
N SER A 293 -13.68 13.85 9.13
CA SER A 293 -14.06 12.47 9.40
C SER A 293 -15.59 12.34 9.28
N LEU A 294 -16.07 11.24 8.73
CA LEU A 294 -17.49 10.93 8.50
C LEU A 294 -18.36 10.87 9.78
N TRP A 295 -17.78 11.05 10.96
CA TRP A 295 -18.45 10.93 12.26
C TRP A 295 -17.86 11.94 13.27
N GLY A 296 -18.42 13.11 13.33
CA GLY A 296 -18.11 14.06 14.41
C GLY A 296 -18.25 15.52 14.01
N ASP A 297 -19.06 16.25 14.77
CA ASP A 297 -19.26 17.68 14.67
C ASP A 297 -17.95 18.43 14.91
N SER A 298 -17.38 19.02 13.87
CA SER A 298 -16.42 20.10 14.00
C SER A 298 -16.59 21.05 12.84
N GLU A 299 -16.91 22.29 13.15
CA GLU A 299 -16.94 23.38 12.18
C GLU A 299 -15.57 23.49 11.50
N ALA A 300 -15.53 23.24 10.19
CA ALA A 300 -14.35 23.42 9.39
C ALA A 300 -14.10 24.90 9.17
N ALA A 301 -13.14 25.46 9.89
CA ALA A 301 -12.60 26.76 9.53
C ALA A 301 -11.91 26.63 8.16
N ALA A 302 -12.48 27.21 7.11
CA ALA A 302 -11.86 27.31 5.80
C ALA A 302 -10.65 28.25 5.94
N SER A 303 -9.46 27.68 6.06
CA SER A 303 -8.22 28.45 5.96
C SER A 303 -7.70 28.40 4.53
N SER A 304 -7.37 29.54 3.95
CA SER A 304 -6.67 29.62 2.68
C SER A 304 -5.17 29.70 2.94
N LYS A 305 -4.39 28.80 2.31
CA LYS A 305 -2.94 28.84 2.35
C LYS A 305 -2.42 29.39 1.03
N LEU A 306 -1.42 30.29 1.08
CA LEU A 306 -0.72 30.77 -0.09
C LEU A 306 -0.07 29.56 -0.81
N GLY A 307 -0.62 29.16 -1.94
CA GLY A 307 -0.24 27.93 -2.65
C GLY A 307 0.85 28.15 -3.69
N LYS A 308 0.70 29.24 -4.47
CA LYS A 308 1.61 29.56 -5.57
C LYS A 308 1.95 31.03 -5.57
N VAL A 309 3.23 31.35 -5.71
CA VAL A 309 3.71 32.72 -5.90
C VAL A 309 4.70 32.74 -7.04
N SER A 310 4.57 33.67 -7.95
CA SER A 310 5.61 33.94 -8.95
C SER A 310 5.89 35.41 -9.06
N TYR A 311 7.15 35.74 -9.24
CA TYR A 311 7.67 37.05 -9.46
C TYR A 311 8.65 36.99 -10.64
N SER A 312 8.49 37.84 -11.62
CA SER A 312 9.45 37.97 -12.70
C SER A 312 9.72 39.46 -13.03
N PHE A 313 10.95 39.76 -13.31
CA PHE A 313 11.41 41.07 -13.68
C PHE A 313 12.27 40.98 -14.95
N ALA A 314 12.08 41.91 -15.86
CA ALA A 314 12.95 42.07 -17.04
C ALA A 314 13.29 43.55 -17.19
N ASN A 315 14.56 43.83 -17.46
CA ASN A 315 15.03 45.21 -17.72
C ASN A 315 15.27 45.44 -19.20
N ASP A 316 15.44 46.73 -19.58
CA ASP A 316 15.67 47.14 -20.96
C ASP A 316 17.02 46.65 -21.53
N ARG A 317 17.92 46.16 -20.68
CA ARG A 317 19.22 45.61 -21.10
C ARG A 317 19.13 44.11 -21.42
N GLY A 318 17.92 43.53 -21.39
CA GLY A 318 17.67 42.13 -21.70
C GLY A 318 18.00 41.17 -20.56
N VAL A 319 18.21 41.67 -19.33
CA VAL A 319 18.38 40.81 -18.14
C VAL A 319 17.03 40.55 -17.50
N SER A 320 16.77 39.28 -17.14
CA SER A 320 15.54 38.85 -16.45
C SER A 320 15.84 38.02 -15.23
N TYR A 321 14.98 38.12 -14.23
CA TYR A 321 14.99 37.30 -13.02
C TYR A 321 13.62 36.69 -12.83
N GLY A 322 13.57 35.45 -12.36
CA GLY A 322 12.36 34.76 -11.96
C GLY A 322 12.51 34.15 -10.57
N PHE A 323 11.50 34.28 -9.74
CA PHE A 323 11.41 33.66 -8.43
C PHE A 323 9.99 33.19 -8.22
N GLY A 324 9.82 32.04 -7.56
CA GLY A 324 8.49 31.60 -7.22
C GLY A 324 8.50 30.28 -6.45
N THR A 325 7.31 29.89 -5.99
CA THR A 325 7.06 28.66 -5.24
C THR A 325 5.75 28.02 -5.68
N GLY A 326 5.54 26.75 -5.36
CA GLY A 326 4.28 26.04 -5.64
C GLY A 326 4.09 25.68 -7.12
N GLY A 327 5.14 25.30 -7.83
CA GLY A 327 5.04 24.84 -9.23
C GLY A 327 5.02 25.96 -10.29
N THR A 328 5.36 27.16 -9.92
CA THR A 328 5.33 28.33 -10.83
C THR A 328 6.55 28.44 -11.76
N ALA A 329 7.49 27.49 -11.74
CA ALA A 329 8.68 27.50 -12.61
C ALA A 329 8.32 27.60 -14.11
N ALA A 330 7.22 27.01 -14.52
CA ALA A 330 6.70 27.07 -15.89
C ALA A 330 6.32 28.50 -16.35
N SER A 331 6.09 29.44 -15.43
CA SER A 331 5.85 30.85 -15.78
C SER A 331 7.11 31.59 -16.24
N TYR A 332 8.28 31.07 -15.86
CA TYR A 332 9.58 31.66 -16.21
C TYR A 332 10.34 30.84 -17.25
N PHE A 333 10.24 29.51 -17.20
CA PHE A 333 10.92 28.59 -18.12
C PHE A 333 9.95 27.96 -19.13
N GLY A 334 10.50 27.47 -20.24
CA GLY A 334 9.82 26.72 -21.28
C GLY A 334 8.98 27.55 -22.24
N LEU A 335 8.26 26.88 -23.11
CA LEU A 335 7.46 27.51 -24.15
C LEU A 335 6.31 28.36 -23.59
N GLN A 336 5.81 28.04 -22.40
CA GLN A 336 4.74 28.82 -21.76
C GLN A 336 5.20 30.24 -21.41
N SER A 337 6.46 30.45 -21.08
CA SER A 337 7.02 31.77 -20.77
C SER A 337 6.98 32.72 -21.95
N THR A 338 6.87 32.18 -23.17
CA THR A 338 6.79 32.97 -24.42
C THR A 338 5.36 33.45 -24.72
N GLY A 339 4.36 32.97 -24.04
CA GLY A 339 2.93 33.22 -24.32
C GLY A 339 2.39 32.52 -25.58
N LEU A 340 3.20 31.69 -26.24
CA LEU A 340 2.87 30.98 -27.49
C LEU A 340 2.32 29.56 -27.26
N ALA A 341 2.37 29.05 -26.03
CA ALA A 341 1.86 27.72 -25.72
C ALA A 341 0.33 27.66 -25.92
N PRO A 342 -0.21 26.55 -26.41
CA PRO A 342 -1.64 26.35 -26.48
C PRO A 342 -2.31 26.53 -25.13
N LEU A 343 -3.58 26.91 -25.16
CA LEU A 343 -4.40 27.08 -23.96
C LEU A 343 -4.52 25.75 -23.22
N SER A 344 -4.04 25.69 -21.99
CA SER A 344 -4.32 24.63 -21.03
C SER A 344 -5.04 25.24 -19.85
N LEU A 345 -6.19 24.69 -19.46
CA LEU A 345 -6.99 25.18 -18.34
C LEU A 345 -6.63 24.51 -17.01
N ASN A 346 -5.97 23.37 -17.06
CA ASN A 346 -5.37 22.78 -15.89
C ASN A 346 -4.17 23.65 -15.52
N GLY A 347 -4.28 24.45 -14.48
CA GLY A 347 -3.23 25.37 -14.00
C GLY A 347 -1.92 24.69 -13.61
N GLU A 348 -1.82 23.41 -13.82
CA GLU A 348 -0.65 22.57 -13.73
C GLU A 348 0.16 22.74 -15.01
N GLY A 349 1.42 23.06 -14.87
CA GLY A 349 2.41 23.43 -15.83
C GLY A 349 2.13 23.04 -17.27
N SER A 350 2.35 23.93 -18.18
CA SER A 350 2.09 23.71 -19.60
C SER A 350 2.63 22.36 -20.07
N ARG A 351 1.78 21.55 -20.70
CA ARG A 351 2.16 20.29 -21.36
C ARG A 351 3.25 20.46 -22.43
N PHE A 352 3.65 21.69 -22.70
CA PHE A 352 4.72 22.06 -23.63
C PHE A 352 6.01 22.50 -22.93
N ASN A 353 6.06 22.38 -21.59
CA ASN A 353 7.29 22.54 -20.81
C ASN A 353 7.89 21.18 -20.45
N SER A 354 9.10 21.19 -19.88
CA SER A 354 9.72 19.97 -19.41
C SER A 354 8.89 19.31 -18.30
N PRO A 355 8.45 18.05 -18.44
CA PRO A 355 7.69 17.36 -17.41
C PRO A 355 8.50 17.09 -16.13
N PHE A 356 9.83 17.27 -16.17
CA PHE A 356 10.68 17.17 -14.98
C PHE A 356 10.44 18.33 -14.00
N PHE A 357 9.91 19.48 -14.46
CA PHE A 357 9.46 20.55 -13.56
C PHE A 357 8.27 20.12 -12.70
N GLU A 358 7.39 19.28 -13.25
CA GLU A 358 6.24 18.73 -12.50
C GLU A 358 6.66 17.76 -11.39
N LEU A 359 7.81 17.08 -11.52
CA LEU A 359 8.35 16.24 -10.45
C LEU A 359 8.81 17.07 -9.25
N ALA A 360 9.07 18.37 -9.44
CA ALA A 360 9.43 19.33 -8.41
C ALA A 360 8.30 20.37 -8.18
N GLU A 361 7.04 19.95 -8.24
CA GLU A 361 5.85 20.81 -8.27
C GLU A 361 5.71 21.75 -7.06
N SER A 362 6.16 21.33 -5.87
CA SER A 362 6.16 22.16 -4.67
C SER A 362 7.46 22.95 -4.45
N ALA A 363 8.37 22.93 -5.43
CA ALA A 363 9.68 23.55 -5.29
C ALA A 363 9.59 25.09 -5.31
N THR A 364 10.51 25.69 -4.58
CA THR A 364 10.88 27.10 -4.77
C THR A 364 11.89 27.17 -5.91
N HIS A 365 11.68 28.09 -6.86
CA HIS A 365 12.60 28.27 -7.96
C HIS A 365 13.21 29.67 -7.98
N PHE A 366 14.44 29.74 -8.47
CA PHE A 366 15.13 30.96 -8.84
C PHE A 366 15.64 30.82 -10.28
N GLY A 367 15.44 31.84 -11.08
CA GLY A 367 15.91 31.91 -12.47
C GLY A 367 16.59 33.22 -12.78
N TYR A 368 17.65 33.15 -13.58
CA TYR A 368 18.34 34.26 -14.18
C TYR A 368 18.36 34.10 -15.70
N GLY A 369 18.08 35.14 -16.44
CA GLY A 369 18.09 35.13 -17.90
C GLY A 369 18.75 36.34 -18.50
N THR A 370 19.26 36.17 -19.73
CA THR A 370 19.82 37.27 -20.54
C THR A 370 19.40 37.10 -21.99
N THR A 371 19.08 38.22 -22.61
CA THR A 371 18.74 38.28 -24.04
C THR A 371 19.91 38.88 -24.80
N PHE A 372 20.47 38.14 -25.75
CA PHE A 372 21.56 38.60 -26.61
C PHE A 372 21.02 39.48 -27.75
N LYS A 373 21.90 40.30 -28.37
CA LYS A 373 21.56 41.20 -29.49
C LYS A 373 20.92 40.48 -30.69
N ASN A 374 21.22 39.21 -30.89
CA ASN A 374 20.64 38.37 -31.95
C ASN A 374 19.28 37.77 -31.58
N GLY A 375 18.65 38.21 -30.49
CA GLY A 375 17.35 37.74 -30.02
C GLY A 375 17.36 36.37 -29.34
N THR A 376 18.54 35.75 -29.12
CA THR A 376 18.65 34.53 -28.35
C THR A 376 18.50 34.84 -26.86
N VAL A 377 17.65 34.08 -26.15
CA VAL A 377 17.50 34.17 -24.69
C VAL A 377 18.15 32.97 -24.07
N LEU A 378 19.04 33.18 -23.11
CA LEU A 378 19.62 32.17 -22.25
C LEU A 378 19.04 32.33 -20.86
N ARG A 379 18.52 31.24 -20.26
CA ARG A 379 18.07 31.20 -18.88
C ARG A 379 18.77 30.08 -18.13
N VAL A 380 19.10 30.32 -16.87
CA VAL A 380 19.58 29.31 -15.94
C VAL A 380 18.71 29.34 -14.71
N GLY A 381 18.51 28.20 -14.08
CA GLY A 381 17.64 28.11 -12.92
C GLY A 381 17.94 26.95 -11.98
N LEU A 382 17.52 27.18 -10.77
CA LEU A 382 17.57 26.18 -9.69
C LEU A 382 16.19 26.08 -9.04
N LEU A 383 15.69 24.86 -8.94
CA LEU A 383 14.46 24.53 -8.23
C LEU A 383 14.82 23.65 -7.04
N THR A 384 14.34 23.99 -5.87
CA THR A 384 14.57 23.21 -4.64
C THR A 384 13.26 22.95 -3.93
N GLN A 385 13.01 21.69 -3.66
CA GLN A 385 11.91 21.24 -2.81
C GLN A 385 12.53 20.69 -1.53
N GLY A 386 12.28 21.38 -0.40
CA GLY A 386 12.66 20.89 0.92
C GLY A 386 11.84 19.66 1.31
N SER A 387 12.29 18.98 2.34
CA SER A 387 11.52 17.91 2.96
C SER A 387 10.20 18.45 3.47
N SER A 388 9.07 18.00 2.92
CA SER A 388 7.78 18.22 3.56
C SER A 388 7.76 17.43 4.85
N GLU A 389 7.53 18.08 5.98
CA GLU A 389 7.24 17.39 7.23
C GLU A 389 6.01 16.50 7.01
N ALA A 390 6.13 15.24 7.43
CA ALA A 390 5.04 14.29 7.39
C ALA A 390 3.82 14.88 8.11
N SER A 391 2.68 14.92 7.45
CA SER A 391 1.43 15.25 8.11
C SER A 391 1.21 14.20 9.21
N THR A 392 1.09 14.63 10.45
CA THR A 392 0.91 13.81 11.65
C THR A 392 -0.45 13.10 11.74
N LEU A 393 -1.23 13.11 10.65
CA LEU A 393 -2.50 12.42 10.56
C LEU A 393 -2.30 11.06 9.89
N GLN A 394 -2.33 10.04 10.72
CA GLN A 394 -2.14 8.61 10.47
C GLN A 394 -0.67 8.15 10.53
N ASN A 395 -0.42 7.15 11.35
CA ASN A 395 0.85 6.44 11.65
C ASN A 395 1.62 5.85 10.44
N LEU A 396 1.57 6.47 9.27
CA LEU A 396 2.34 6.15 8.08
C LEU A 396 3.45 7.19 7.97
N SER A 397 4.66 6.80 8.29
CA SER A 397 5.86 7.62 8.05
C SER A 397 6.02 7.80 6.53
N THR A 398 5.52 8.92 6.00
CA THR A 398 5.82 9.30 4.63
C THR A 398 7.31 9.61 4.53
N PRO A 399 8.03 9.10 3.53
CA PRO A 399 9.45 9.37 3.40
C PRO A 399 9.67 10.87 3.16
N VAL A 400 10.67 11.41 3.84
CA VAL A 400 11.14 12.77 3.61
C VAL A 400 11.76 12.83 2.21
N VAL A 401 11.05 13.44 1.25
CA VAL A 401 11.51 13.58 -0.13
C VAL A 401 12.05 14.99 -0.33
N ALA A 402 13.31 15.10 -0.69
CA ALA A 402 13.93 16.36 -1.11
C ALA A 402 14.34 16.27 -2.58
N ARG A 403 14.06 17.32 -3.36
CA ARG A 403 14.40 17.38 -4.78
C ARG A 403 15.12 18.68 -5.10
N THR A 404 16.11 18.55 -5.96
CA THR A 404 16.84 19.71 -6.51
C THR A 404 16.94 19.54 -8.03
N LEU A 405 16.53 20.54 -8.78
CA LEU A 405 16.61 20.54 -10.23
C LEU A 405 17.38 21.77 -10.69
N ALA A 406 18.52 21.56 -11.33
CA ALA A 406 19.27 22.59 -12.01
C ALA A 406 18.94 22.56 -13.51
N THR A 407 18.72 23.71 -14.13
CA THR A 407 18.32 23.80 -15.54
C THR A 407 18.99 24.95 -16.26
N MET A 408 19.25 24.73 -17.55
CA MET A 408 19.67 25.71 -18.49
C MET A 408 18.77 25.65 -19.72
N GLU A 409 18.33 26.80 -20.19
CA GLU A 409 17.41 26.95 -21.30
C GLU A 409 17.92 27.95 -22.33
N VAL A 410 17.79 27.57 -23.57
CA VAL A 410 18.06 28.45 -24.72
C VAL A 410 16.79 28.61 -25.54
N GLN A 411 16.31 29.83 -25.69
CA GLN A 411 15.19 30.19 -26.55
C GLN A 411 15.70 30.99 -27.76
N LYS A 412 15.21 30.62 -28.94
CA LYS A 412 15.56 31.31 -30.20
C LYS A 412 14.37 31.31 -31.14
N SER A 413 14.09 32.46 -31.76
CA SER A 413 13.15 32.54 -32.85
C SER A 413 13.88 32.54 -34.20
N PHE A 414 13.38 31.75 -35.15
CA PHE A 414 13.84 31.64 -36.54
C PHE A 414 12.64 31.98 -37.43
N GLY A 415 12.55 33.24 -37.87
CA GLY A 415 11.34 33.76 -38.50
C GLY A 415 10.17 33.64 -37.51
N ASP A 416 9.10 33.02 -37.94
CA ASP A 416 7.89 32.84 -37.13
C ASP A 416 7.94 31.62 -36.17
N ILE A 417 8.99 30.81 -36.24
CA ILE A 417 9.18 29.65 -35.39
C ILE A 417 9.92 30.04 -34.12
N THR A 418 9.31 29.87 -32.97
CA THR A 418 10.00 30.00 -31.68
C THR A 418 10.35 28.62 -31.15
N SER A 419 11.61 28.38 -30.86
CA SER A 419 12.15 27.15 -30.31
C SER A 419 12.72 27.35 -28.91
N VAL A 420 12.59 26.35 -28.07
CA VAL A 420 13.13 26.31 -26.71
C VAL A 420 13.82 24.96 -26.49
N VAL A 421 15.07 25.01 -26.08
CA VAL A 421 15.87 23.84 -25.68
C VAL A 421 16.17 23.96 -24.21
N THR A 422 15.72 23.00 -23.42
CA THR A 422 15.97 22.92 -21.97
C THR A 422 16.81 21.68 -21.65
N ILE A 423 17.92 21.89 -20.96
CA ILE A 423 18.77 20.80 -20.42
C ILE A 423 18.74 20.92 -18.90
N GLY A 424 18.60 19.81 -18.20
CA GLY A 424 18.59 19.86 -16.74
C GLY A 424 19.06 18.57 -16.08
N GLN A 425 19.31 18.70 -14.80
CA GLN A 425 19.65 17.62 -13.90
C GLN A 425 18.74 17.66 -12.67
N LEU A 426 17.95 16.61 -12.50
CA LEU A 426 17.10 16.39 -11.33
C LEU A 426 17.82 15.45 -10.38
N GLN A 427 17.93 15.84 -9.13
CA GLN A 427 18.41 15.04 -8.03
C GLN A 427 17.27 14.83 -7.04
N GLU A 428 16.99 13.58 -6.69
CA GLU A 428 15.93 13.21 -5.76
C GLU A 428 16.51 12.37 -4.62
N ASN A 429 16.11 12.65 -3.38
CA ASN A 429 16.42 11.83 -2.22
C ASN A 429 15.19 11.00 -1.86
N ASN A 430 15.37 9.71 -1.56
CA ASN A 430 14.30 8.76 -1.23
C ASN A 430 13.19 8.66 -2.32
N SER A 431 13.55 8.96 -3.54
CA SER A 431 12.63 8.99 -4.68
C SER A 431 13.39 8.71 -5.99
N VAL A 432 12.70 8.20 -7.00
CA VAL A 432 13.19 8.05 -8.36
C VAL A 432 12.08 8.39 -9.36
N LEU A 433 12.30 9.40 -10.21
CA LEU A 433 11.30 9.92 -11.15
C LEU A 433 9.92 10.13 -10.49
N GLY A 434 9.91 10.63 -9.26
CA GLY A 434 8.72 10.88 -8.46
C GLY A 434 8.12 9.65 -7.73
N MET A 435 8.60 8.43 -7.99
CA MET A 435 8.20 7.25 -7.22
C MET A 435 8.83 7.30 -5.83
N THR A 436 8.02 7.14 -4.80
CA THR A 436 8.46 7.06 -3.40
C THR A 436 8.03 5.75 -2.79
N GLY A 437 8.81 5.23 -1.85
CA GLY A 437 8.48 3.99 -1.14
C GLY A 437 8.69 4.12 0.36
N THR A 438 7.92 3.36 1.14
CA THR A 438 7.99 3.29 2.61
C THR A 438 8.17 1.86 3.08
N GLY A 439 8.66 1.69 4.30
CA GLY A 439 8.80 0.37 4.93
C GLY A 439 9.67 -0.56 4.10
N ALA A 440 9.19 -1.77 3.85
CA ALA A 440 9.91 -2.78 3.08
C ALA A 440 10.11 -2.43 1.59
N LEU A 441 9.47 -1.38 1.08
CA LEU A 441 9.61 -0.87 -0.28
C LEU A 441 10.29 0.50 -0.31
N GLY A 442 10.94 0.91 0.77
CA GLY A 442 11.62 2.19 0.90
C GLY A 442 12.79 2.35 -0.07
N LEU A 443 12.98 3.57 -0.56
CA LEU A 443 14.11 3.98 -1.37
C LEU A 443 14.98 4.91 -0.51
N GLY A 444 16.07 4.42 0.03
CA GLY A 444 16.97 5.16 0.94
C GLY A 444 18.18 5.77 0.24
N THR A 445 18.08 6.13 -1.03
CA THR A 445 19.23 6.54 -1.83
C THR A 445 18.90 7.77 -2.69
N ARG A 446 19.94 8.43 -3.15
CA ARG A 446 19.87 9.58 -4.07
C ARG A 446 19.83 9.09 -5.50
N SER A 447 18.81 9.49 -6.26
CA SER A 447 18.76 9.29 -7.71
C SER A 447 19.13 10.57 -8.47
N ASN A 448 19.77 10.42 -9.63
CA ASN A 448 20.17 11.51 -10.52
C ASN A 448 19.62 11.26 -11.92
N THR A 449 18.84 12.22 -12.44
CA THR A 449 18.28 12.19 -13.79
C THR A 449 18.75 13.38 -14.59
N THR A 450 19.40 13.13 -15.71
CA THR A 450 19.74 14.17 -16.71
C THR A 450 18.72 14.13 -17.83
N PHE A 451 18.24 15.27 -18.29
CA PHE A 451 17.23 15.35 -19.33
C PHE A 451 17.47 16.48 -20.34
N VAL A 452 16.87 16.30 -21.51
CA VAL A 452 16.78 17.31 -22.57
C VAL A 452 15.32 17.41 -23.01
N THR A 453 14.81 18.62 -23.10
CA THR A 453 13.49 18.96 -23.66
C THR A 453 13.63 19.89 -24.82
N LEU A 454 13.00 19.57 -25.93
CA LEU A 454 12.85 20.40 -27.12
C LEU A 454 11.39 20.81 -27.21
N ALA A 455 11.12 22.09 -27.34
CA ALA A 455 9.78 22.61 -27.60
C ALA A 455 9.82 23.67 -28.70
N ALA A 456 8.81 23.70 -29.52
CA ALA A 456 8.68 24.70 -30.57
C ALA A 456 7.22 25.09 -30.80
N SER A 457 7.02 26.33 -31.24
CA SER A 457 5.71 26.84 -31.63
C SER A 457 5.85 27.63 -32.93
N MET A 458 4.90 27.45 -33.84
CA MET A 458 4.88 28.15 -35.16
C MET A 458 3.44 28.44 -35.59
N PRO A 459 3.16 29.59 -36.24
CA PRO A 459 1.91 29.81 -36.89
C PRO A 459 1.79 28.90 -38.14
N VAL A 460 0.68 28.23 -38.31
CA VAL A 460 0.40 27.31 -39.44
C VAL A 460 -0.70 27.88 -40.36
N ALA A 461 -1.49 28.82 -39.84
CA ALA A 461 -2.48 29.59 -40.59
C ALA A 461 -2.78 30.89 -39.85
N THR A 462 -3.57 31.78 -40.48
CA THR A 462 -4.04 33.02 -39.84
C THR A 462 -4.72 32.67 -38.50
N LYS A 463 -4.24 33.25 -37.38
CA LYS A 463 -4.72 33.05 -36.02
C LYS A 463 -4.65 31.57 -35.52
N THR A 464 -3.86 30.73 -36.19
CA THR A 464 -3.70 29.32 -35.81
C THR A 464 -2.24 29.00 -35.57
N THR A 465 -1.91 28.50 -34.38
CA THR A 465 -0.57 28.15 -33.92
C THR A 465 -0.47 26.65 -33.65
N PHE A 466 0.56 26.01 -34.17
CA PHE A 466 0.94 24.64 -33.84
C PHE A 466 2.10 24.69 -32.85
N SER A 467 2.07 23.82 -31.85
CA SER A 467 3.14 23.66 -30.86
C SER A 467 3.45 22.18 -30.66
N ALA A 468 4.74 21.88 -30.47
CA ALA A 468 5.19 20.52 -30.18
C ALA A 468 6.26 20.55 -29.07
N MET A 469 6.31 19.49 -28.27
CA MET A 469 7.32 19.25 -27.26
C MET A 469 7.73 17.79 -27.28
N ALA A 470 9.02 17.52 -27.11
CA ALA A 470 9.55 16.19 -26.87
C ALA A 470 10.65 16.27 -25.81
N THR A 471 10.67 15.29 -24.90
CA THR A 471 11.69 15.20 -23.87
C THR A 471 12.22 13.79 -23.74
N MET A 472 13.49 13.69 -23.38
CA MET A 472 14.17 12.45 -23.03
C MET A 472 14.96 12.65 -21.74
N GLY A 473 14.89 11.67 -20.85
CA GLY A 473 15.64 11.63 -19.60
C GLY A 473 16.41 10.32 -19.45
N ARG A 474 17.54 10.42 -18.76
CA ARG A 474 18.34 9.26 -18.32
C ARG A 474 18.59 9.38 -16.83
N THR A 475 18.07 8.41 -16.08
CA THR A 475 18.34 8.25 -14.66
C THR A 475 19.52 7.29 -14.49
N ALA A 476 20.53 7.69 -13.70
CA ALA A 476 21.65 6.82 -13.38
C ALA A 476 21.18 5.66 -12.50
N GLY A 477 21.78 4.50 -12.68
CA GLY A 477 21.55 3.36 -11.78
C GLY A 477 22.12 3.63 -10.39
N PHE A 478 21.52 3.01 -9.37
CA PHE A 478 21.98 3.11 -7.99
C PHE A 478 21.62 1.86 -7.20
N ASP A 479 22.44 1.57 -6.17
CA ASP A 479 22.15 0.56 -5.17
C ASP A 479 21.37 1.20 -4.02
N ASN A 480 20.37 0.48 -3.50
CA ASN A 480 19.55 0.97 -2.40
C ASN A 480 20.22 0.65 -1.07
N ALA A 481 20.53 1.68 -0.29
CA ALA A 481 21.17 1.55 1.01
C ALA A 481 20.19 1.28 2.16
N SER A 482 18.88 1.37 1.93
CA SER A 482 17.86 1.14 2.96
C SER A 482 17.64 -0.35 3.24
N ALA A 483 17.13 -0.67 4.43
CA ALA A 483 16.61 -1.99 4.76
C ALA A 483 15.28 -2.21 4.01
N SER A 484 15.35 -2.64 2.77
CA SER A 484 14.25 -2.74 1.82
C SER A 484 14.36 -4.05 1.03
N MET A 485 13.25 -4.48 0.46
CA MET A 485 13.23 -5.55 -0.55
C MET A 485 13.78 -5.08 -1.90
N ILE A 486 13.85 -3.77 -2.14
CA ILE A 486 14.45 -3.18 -3.33
C ILE A 486 15.95 -3.10 -3.10
N ASP A 487 16.72 -3.84 -3.88
CA ASP A 487 18.19 -3.87 -3.78
C ASP A 487 18.83 -2.72 -4.53
N GLY A 488 18.25 -2.33 -5.65
CA GLY A 488 18.76 -1.26 -6.49
C GLY A 488 17.94 -1.06 -7.76
N VAL A 489 18.28 -0.01 -8.47
CA VAL A 489 17.65 0.37 -9.74
C VAL A 489 18.74 0.50 -10.80
N SER A 490 18.56 -0.15 -11.94
CA SER A 490 19.47 0.00 -13.07
C SER A 490 19.34 1.38 -13.73
N ALA A 491 20.29 1.76 -14.55
CA ALA A 491 20.14 2.93 -15.38
C ALA A 491 18.85 2.82 -16.21
N SER A 492 18.03 3.88 -16.18
CA SER A 492 16.74 3.92 -16.84
C SER A 492 16.60 5.11 -17.78
N ARG A 493 15.68 5.00 -18.73
CA ARG A 493 15.34 6.07 -19.68
C ARG A 493 13.86 6.40 -19.53
N SER A 494 13.56 7.69 -19.74
CA SER A 494 12.20 8.21 -19.75
C SER A 494 11.98 9.13 -20.94
N ALA A 495 10.73 9.25 -21.39
CA ALA A 495 10.35 10.12 -22.49
C ALA A 495 8.92 10.65 -22.28
N ALA A 496 8.67 11.82 -22.86
CA ALA A 496 7.34 12.41 -22.98
C ALA A 496 7.25 13.21 -24.28
N TRP A 497 6.02 13.46 -24.74
CA TRP A 497 5.78 14.35 -25.88
C TRP A 497 4.40 14.99 -25.80
N SER A 498 4.24 16.15 -26.44
CA SER A 498 2.98 16.85 -26.59
C SER A 498 2.89 17.51 -27.95
N LEU A 499 1.70 17.48 -28.54
CA LEU A 499 1.33 18.18 -29.77
C LEU A 499 0.08 19.03 -29.47
N GLY A 500 0.05 20.24 -29.98
CA GLY A 500 -1.06 21.13 -29.75
C GLY A 500 -1.36 22.04 -30.92
N LEU A 501 -2.62 22.32 -31.11
CA LEU A 501 -3.14 23.28 -32.09
C LEU A 501 -4.01 24.29 -31.34
N ALA A 502 -3.69 25.57 -31.48
CA ALA A 502 -4.46 26.65 -30.88
C ALA A 502 -4.96 27.60 -31.95
N ARG A 503 -6.24 27.95 -31.92
CA ARG A 503 -6.84 28.94 -32.81
C ARG A 503 -7.51 30.04 -32.00
N GLN A 504 -7.32 31.28 -32.45
CA GLN A 504 -7.93 32.48 -31.87
C GLN A 504 -9.08 32.97 -32.76
N ASP A 505 -10.00 33.70 -32.15
CA ASP A 505 -11.12 34.37 -32.80
C ASP A 505 -11.97 33.45 -33.69
N ILE A 506 -12.52 32.37 -33.07
CA ILE A 506 -13.30 31.35 -33.74
C ILE A 506 -14.81 31.74 -33.78
N LEU A 507 -15.37 32.05 -32.62
CA LEU A 507 -16.80 32.39 -32.44
C LEU A 507 -16.95 33.87 -32.08
N ARG A 508 -15.95 34.46 -31.40
CA ARG A 508 -15.96 35.86 -30.96
C ARG A 508 -14.53 36.39 -30.94
N ASP A 509 -14.37 37.70 -31.07
CA ASP A 509 -13.06 38.36 -30.93
C ASP A 509 -12.49 38.10 -29.53
N GLY A 510 -11.26 37.64 -29.48
CA GLY A 510 -10.52 37.33 -28.27
C GLY A 510 -10.78 35.93 -27.67
N ASP A 511 -11.65 35.13 -28.28
CA ASP A 511 -11.78 33.72 -27.87
C ASP A 511 -10.60 32.87 -28.35
N LYS A 512 -10.41 31.71 -27.70
CA LYS A 512 -9.33 30.76 -28.03
C LYS A 512 -9.86 29.32 -27.89
N LEU A 513 -9.55 28.48 -28.86
CA LEU A 513 -9.74 27.04 -28.81
C LEU A 513 -8.37 26.35 -28.90
N GLY A 514 -8.12 25.42 -28.01
CA GLY A 514 -6.92 24.59 -27.99
C GLY A 514 -7.25 23.11 -28.01
N LEU A 515 -6.60 22.36 -28.88
CA LEU A 515 -6.60 20.89 -28.88
C LEU A 515 -5.18 20.43 -28.56
N THR A 516 -5.04 19.58 -27.56
CA THR A 516 -3.74 19.01 -27.15
C THR A 516 -3.82 17.50 -27.12
N LEU A 517 -2.79 16.84 -27.67
CA LEU A 517 -2.55 15.42 -27.56
C LEU A 517 -1.18 15.23 -26.91
N SER A 518 -1.11 14.45 -25.84
CA SER A 518 0.16 14.27 -25.12
C SER A 518 0.32 12.86 -24.55
N MET A 519 1.58 12.46 -24.39
CA MET A 519 2.02 11.34 -23.59
C MET A 519 2.81 11.93 -22.41
N PRO A 520 2.30 11.83 -21.18
CA PRO A 520 3.03 12.24 -19.98
C PRO A 520 4.35 11.48 -19.82
N LEU A 521 5.19 11.95 -18.89
CA LEU A 521 6.49 11.32 -18.64
C LEU A 521 6.33 9.82 -18.39
N ARG A 522 6.98 9.00 -19.19
CA ARG A 522 6.94 7.53 -19.15
C ARG A 522 8.34 6.96 -19.09
N THR A 523 8.56 5.99 -18.21
CA THR A 523 9.79 5.18 -18.22
C THR A 523 9.76 4.22 -19.41
N THR A 524 10.79 4.24 -20.24
CA THR A 524 10.87 3.44 -21.48
C THR A 524 11.79 2.24 -21.36
N SER A 525 12.73 2.25 -20.40
CA SER A 525 13.64 1.15 -20.11
C SER A 525 14.18 1.24 -18.69
N GLY A 526 14.72 0.11 -18.19
CA GLY A 526 15.32 -0.03 -16.88
C GLY A 526 14.69 -1.19 -16.11
N THR A 527 15.39 -1.63 -15.08
CA THR A 527 14.99 -2.71 -14.18
C THR A 527 15.24 -2.33 -12.74
N MET A 528 14.46 -2.88 -11.84
CA MET A 528 14.64 -2.81 -10.41
C MET A 528 14.97 -4.22 -9.92
N GLN A 529 16.04 -4.36 -9.15
CA GLN A 529 16.41 -5.59 -8.50
C GLN A 529 15.71 -5.66 -7.15
N MET A 530 15.08 -6.79 -6.87
CA MET A 530 14.37 -7.02 -5.62
C MET A 530 14.72 -8.39 -5.06
N THR A 531 15.02 -8.43 -3.76
CA THR A 531 15.14 -9.69 -3.02
C THR A 531 13.84 -9.96 -2.28
N THR A 532 13.19 -11.07 -2.64
CA THR A 532 11.89 -11.50 -2.09
C THR A 532 12.01 -12.90 -1.50
N ALA A 533 11.25 -13.18 -0.46
CA ALA A 533 11.12 -14.53 0.06
C ALA A 533 10.25 -15.35 -0.90
N VAL A 534 10.73 -16.49 -1.34
CA VAL A 534 10.09 -17.36 -2.36
C VAL A 534 9.61 -18.69 -1.82
N SER A 535 10.23 -19.21 -0.75
CA SER A 535 9.83 -20.44 -0.09
C SER A 535 10.13 -20.38 1.40
N GLN A 536 9.53 -21.31 2.16
CA GLN A 536 9.78 -21.50 3.58
C GLN A 536 10.14 -22.96 3.84
N SER A 537 11.21 -23.19 4.58
CA SER A 537 11.65 -24.52 5.02
C SER A 537 10.61 -25.13 5.96
N GLN A 538 10.24 -26.36 5.73
CA GLN A 538 9.32 -27.11 6.58
C GLN A 538 10.01 -27.71 7.82
N GLU A 539 11.33 -27.66 7.88
CA GLU A 539 12.12 -28.21 8.97
C GLU A 539 12.31 -27.20 10.11
N ASP A 540 12.69 -25.97 9.77
CA ASP A 540 13.06 -24.92 10.74
C ASP A 540 12.28 -23.59 10.55
N GLY A 541 11.42 -23.50 9.53
CA GLY A 541 10.66 -22.30 9.22
C GLY A 541 11.48 -21.17 8.59
N ALA A 542 12.75 -21.42 8.20
CA ALA A 542 13.59 -20.42 7.59
C ALA A 542 13.06 -20.00 6.21
N LEU A 543 13.03 -18.70 5.94
CA LEU A 543 12.69 -18.18 4.64
C LEU A 543 13.87 -18.29 3.68
N GLN A 544 13.61 -18.71 2.46
CA GLN A 544 14.56 -18.72 1.35
C GLN A 544 14.27 -17.53 0.44
N TYR A 545 15.33 -16.82 0.06
CA TYR A 545 15.24 -15.60 -0.72
C TYR A 545 15.77 -15.80 -2.12
N ALA A 546 15.15 -15.11 -3.08
CA ALA A 546 15.64 -15.01 -4.45
C ALA A 546 15.62 -13.56 -4.91
N THR A 547 16.65 -13.15 -5.64
CA THR A 547 16.69 -11.84 -6.30
C THR A 547 16.03 -11.97 -7.66
N GLN A 548 15.08 -11.09 -7.93
CA GLN A 548 14.36 -10.99 -9.20
C GLN A 548 14.49 -9.59 -9.80
N SER A 549 14.46 -9.54 -11.12
CA SER A 549 14.51 -8.30 -11.88
C SER A 549 13.10 -7.91 -12.31
N VAL A 550 12.64 -6.74 -11.86
CA VAL A 550 11.33 -6.18 -12.18
C VAL A 550 11.50 -5.08 -13.22
N SER A 551 10.76 -5.15 -14.32
CA SER A 551 10.80 -4.12 -15.36
C SER A 551 10.25 -2.79 -14.83
N LEU A 552 10.99 -1.71 -15.04
CA LEU A 552 10.53 -0.34 -14.76
C LEU A 552 9.69 0.24 -15.90
N ARG A 553 9.63 -0.47 -17.04
CA ARG A 553 8.77 -0.07 -18.16
C ARG A 553 7.32 -0.38 -17.79
N PRO A 554 6.43 0.64 -17.76
CA PRO A 554 5.02 0.44 -17.47
C PRO A 554 4.33 -0.48 -18.48
N THR A 555 3.25 -1.14 -18.03
CA THR A 555 2.48 -2.09 -18.85
C THR A 555 1.72 -1.41 -19.97
N GLY A 556 1.33 -0.14 -19.78
CA GLY A 556 0.57 0.66 -20.73
C GLY A 556 1.31 1.91 -21.19
N MET A 557 0.59 2.73 -21.96
CA MET A 557 1.05 4.04 -22.42
C MET A 557 -0.09 5.04 -22.29
N GLU A 558 -0.03 5.89 -21.28
CA GLU A 558 -0.99 6.99 -21.10
C GLU A 558 -0.96 7.92 -22.31
N ARG A 559 -2.13 8.25 -22.80
CA ARG A 559 -2.35 9.25 -23.83
C ARG A 559 -3.47 10.16 -23.37
N ASP A 560 -3.18 11.44 -23.33
CA ASP A 560 -4.13 12.46 -22.91
C ASP A 560 -4.58 13.26 -24.13
N MET A 561 -5.86 13.42 -24.27
CA MET A 561 -6.47 14.34 -25.24
C MET A 561 -7.23 15.42 -24.46
N GLU A 562 -6.97 16.67 -24.78
CA GLU A 562 -7.55 17.83 -24.11
C GLU A 562 -8.09 18.80 -25.15
N LEU A 563 -9.37 19.18 -25.00
CA LEU A 563 -10.01 20.24 -25.77
C LEU A 563 -10.39 21.36 -24.80
N ALA A 564 -9.78 22.55 -25.00
CA ALA A 564 -9.97 23.71 -24.14
C ALA A 564 -10.53 24.88 -24.94
N TYR A 565 -11.57 25.54 -24.46
CA TYR A 565 -12.14 26.75 -25.03
C TYR A 565 -12.16 27.85 -23.97
N SER A 566 -11.80 29.06 -24.38
CA SER A 566 -11.75 30.23 -23.50
C SER A 566 -12.29 31.45 -24.23
N THR A 567 -13.16 32.23 -23.58
CA THR A 567 -13.78 33.43 -24.17
C THR A 567 -13.80 34.58 -23.15
N PRO A 568 -13.48 35.82 -23.59
CA PRO A 568 -13.67 36.97 -22.74
C PRO A 568 -15.15 37.25 -22.51
N MET A 569 -15.48 37.68 -21.30
CA MET A 569 -16.84 38.03 -20.90
C MET A 569 -17.01 39.56 -20.88
N ARG A 570 -18.21 40.04 -21.20
CA ARG A 570 -18.56 41.49 -21.18
C ARG A 570 -18.35 42.13 -19.81
N SER A 571 -18.38 41.36 -18.76
CA SER A 571 -18.12 41.77 -17.35
C SER A 571 -16.64 42.02 -17.03
N GLY A 572 -15.73 41.90 -18.00
CA GLY A 572 -14.30 42.01 -17.79
C GLY A 572 -13.61 40.75 -17.27
N GLY A 573 -14.33 39.63 -17.23
CA GLY A 573 -13.80 38.31 -16.86
C GLY A 573 -13.51 37.41 -18.07
N GLN A 574 -12.96 36.22 -17.80
CA GLN A 574 -12.71 35.16 -18.78
C GLN A 574 -13.38 33.86 -18.34
N LEU A 575 -14.19 33.31 -19.21
CA LEU A 575 -14.79 31.98 -19.02
C LEU A 575 -14.01 30.96 -19.83
N SER A 576 -13.68 29.83 -19.21
CA SER A 576 -12.96 28.76 -19.87
C SER A 576 -13.63 27.42 -19.57
N ALA A 577 -13.68 26.53 -20.56
CA ALA A 577 -14.18 25.18 -20.46
C ALA A 577 -13.16 24.18 -20.98
N LEU A 578 -13.11 23.00 -20.39
CA LEU A 578 -12.16 21.93 -20.68
C LEU A 578 -12.90 20.59 -20.76
N VAL A 579 -12.60 19.83 -21.79
CA VAL A 579 -12.92 18.39 -21.87
C VAL A 579 -11.60 17.64 -22.01
N GLN A 580 -11.40 16.63 -21.16
CA GLN A 580 -10.20 15.82 -21.16
C GLN A 580 -10.54 14.33 -21.20
N ALA A 581 -9.80 13.56 -21.99
CA ALA A 581 -9.81 12.11 -21.97
C ALA A 581 -8.40 11.59 -21.70
N LYS A 582 -8.26 10.69 -20.71
CA LYS A 582 -7.00 10.01 -20.38
C LYS A 582 -7.17 8.52 -20.68
N PHE A 583 -6.39 8.00 -21.62
CA PHE A 583 -6.35 6.59 -21.96
C PHE A 583 -5.19 5.93 -21.23
N GLN A 584 -5.42 4.81 -20.56
CA GLN A 584 -4.44 4.10 -19.74
C GLN A 584 -3.72 5.01 -18.72
N PRO A 585 -4.48 5.72 -17.86
CA PRO A 585 -3.91 6.65 -16.90
C PRO A 585 -2.88 5.97 -15.98
N GLY A 586 -1.82 6.69 -15.62
CA GLY A 586 -0.69 6.15 -14.88
C GLY A 586 0.16 5.16 -15.68
N HIS A 587 0.01 5.12 -17.01
CA HIS A 587 0.65 4.14 -17.90
C HIS A 587 0.31 2.68 -17.56
N ASP A 588 -0.86 2.43 -17.00
CA ASP A 588 -1.36 1.10 -16.67
C ASP A 588 -2.29 0.60 -17.77
N ALA A 589 -1.93 -0.52 -18.42
CA ALA A 589 -2.73 -1.11 -19.50
C ALA A 589 -4.14 -1.54 -19.06
N GLN A 590 -4.33 -1.81 -17.76
CA GLN A 590 -5.60 -2.24 -17.19
C GLN A 590 -6.44 -1.08 -16.62
N ALA A 591 -5.86 0.14 -16.54
CA ALA A 591 -6.58 1.28 -16.03
C ALA A 591 -7.67 1.72 -17.01
N PRO A 592 -8.92 1.94 -16.53
CA PRO A 592 -10.01 2.39 -17.37
C PRO A 592 -9.77 3.83 -17.87
N THR A 593 -10.29 4.12 -19.06
CA THR A 593 -10.27 5.48 -19.60
C THR A 593 -11.00 6.44 -18.65
N GLN A 594 -10.37 7.55 -18.35
CA GLN A 594 -10.91 8.61 -17.51
C GLN A 594 -11.35 9.79 -18.38
N LEU A 595 -12.56 10.30 -18.12
CA LEU A 595 -13.10 11.51 -18.74
C LEU A 595 -13.20 12.60 -17.68
N GLY A 596 -12.72 13.79 -18.01
CA GLY A 596 -12.78 14.98 -17.16
C GLY A 596 -13.48 16.13 -17.87
N LEU A 597 -14.30 16.87 -17.13
CA LEU A 597 -14.91 18.12 -17.55
C LEU A 597 -14.54 19.20 -16.54
N GLY A 598 -14.09 20.36 -17.02
CA GLY A 598 -13.74 21.49 -16.18
C GLY A 598 -14.31 22.79 -16.72
N VAL A 599 -14.77 23.66 -15.82
CA VAL A 599 -15.17 25.03 -16.14
C VAL A 599 -14.47 25.96 -15.16
N LYS A 600 -13.86 27.02 -15.70
CA LYS A 600 -13.15 28.04 -14.90
C LYS A 600 -13.64 29.42 -15.31
N TYR A 601 -14.00 30.22 -14.33
CA TYR A 601 -14.33 31.63 -14.52
C TYR A 601 -13.34 32.49 -13.75
N VAL A 602 -12.72 33.44 -14.41
CA VAL A 602 -11.75 34.38 -13.84
C VAL A 602 -12.31 35.79 -13.97
N LEU A 603 -12.50 36.47 -12.85
CA LEU A 603 -12.87 37.89 -12.82
C LEU A 603 -11.59 38.74 -12.73
N SER A 604 -11.47 39.73 -13.61
CA SER A 604 -10.43 40.76 -13.50
C SER A 604 -11.06 42.02 -12.92
N PHE A 605 -10.66 42.39 -11.73
CA PHE A 605 -11.00 43.70 -11.15
C PHE A 605 -10.01 44.72 -11.67
N LYS A 606 -10.51 45.79 -12.30
CA LYS A 606 -9.68 46.95 -12.71
C LYS A 606 -9.53 47.89 -11.54
#